data_ed173cecf899c706b21bbf3e17289ad6
#
_entry.id   ed173cecf899c706b21bbf3e17289ad6
#
_cell.length_a   1.000
_cell.length_b   1.000
_cell.length_c   1.000
_cell.angle_alpha   90.00
_cell.angle_beta   90.00
_cell.angle_gamma   90.00
#
_symmetry.space_group_name_H-M   'P 1'
#
loop_
_entity.id
_entity.type
_entity.pdbx_description
1 polymer ?
#
loop_
_entity_poly.entity_id
_entity_poly.type
_entity_poly.pdbx_seq_one_letter_code
_entity_poly.pdbx_strand_id
1 'polypeptide(L)'
;VEWFYRSKEAGFYPALFRDFLFCDHRTYDPYYWSHYFGYGESSYRRSFGSKDGKARLSEKGEAVLTFDLAETEFPAPRTVTVTSEVRDLRNQTLSVEASTTIHSSDYYVGISRLDKLVRVGDEVDLRAIIVDSKGSLVTGEPIDFTLQVDREVHEQVKTRTANGTIAVRNERRIESVVEGHSVQILPGNKAGTILPFKPRLAGHYILTLSGTDPKGRPIRTAVTQHVYGSKEYPWAYENG
;
A
#
# COMPACT_ATOMS: atom_id res chain seq x y z
N VAL A 1 -31.32 -12.01 13.97
CA VAL A 1 -30.51 -10.90 13.45
C VAL A 1 -29.85 -11.33 12.17
N GLU A 2 -30.00 -10.56 11.12
CA GLU A 2 -29.19 -10.67 9.93
C GLU A 2 -28.02 -9.71 10.06
N TRP A 3 -26.84 -10.10 9.60
CA TRP A 3 -25.66 -9.28 9.70
C TRP A 3 -24.83 -9.35 8.41
N PHE A 4 -24.16 -8.25 8.11
CA PHE A 4 -23.23 -8.12 7.00
C PHE A 4 -21.97 -7.42 7.50
N TYR A 5 -20.78 -7.96 7.19
CA TYR A 5 -19.55 -7.26 7.42
C TYR A 5 -18.79 -7.01 6.12
N ARG A 6 -18.08 -5.92 6.06
CA ARG A 6 -17.14 -5.58 4.99
C ARG A 6 -15.83 -5.08 5.57
N SER A 7 -14.75 -5.44 4.94
CA SER A 7 -13.41 -4.97 5.28
C SER A 7 -12.76 -4.28 4.09
N LYS A 8 -12.26 -3.08 4.30
CA LYS A 8 -11.56 -2.27 3.30
C LYS A 8 -10.25 -1.75 3.86
N GLU A 9 -9.27 -1.53 3.00
CA GLU A 9 -8.05 -0.84 3.37
C GLU A 9 -8.39 0.54 3.94
N ALA A 10 -7.80 0.87 5.09
CA ALA A 10 -7.81 2.22 5.65
C ALA A 10 -6.51 2.92 5.27
N GLY A 11 -6.58 4.13 4.75
CA GLY A 11 -5.38 4.94 4.58
C GLY A 11 -4.75 5.25 5.94
N PHE A 12 -3.42 5.25 5.99
CA PHE A 12 -2.69 5.66 7.18
C PHE A 12 -1.88 6.92 6.88
N TYR A 13 -2.35 8.06 7.39
CA TYR A 13 -1.82 9.39 7.08
C TYR A 13 -1.56 10.18 8.37
N PRO A 14 -0.44 9.91 9.07
CA PRO A 14 -0.11 10.64 10.30
C PRO A 14 0.03 12.13 10.04
N ALA A 15 -0.73 12.94 10.77
CA ALA A 15 -0.82 14.38 10.53
C ALA A 15 0.54 15.13 10.67
N LEU A 16 1.44 14.61 11.52
CA LEU A 16 2.78 15.18 11.76
C LEU A 16 3.81 14.76 10.70
N PHE A 17 3.49 13.76 9.86
CA PHE A 17 4.44 13.15 8.90
C PHE A 17 3.84 13.06 7.50
N ARG A 18 3.24 14.15 7.03
CA ARG A 18 2.61 14.23 5.70
C ARG A 18 3.59 14.06 4.54
N ASP A 19 4.88 14.31 4.81
CA ASP A 19 5.96 14.15 3.84
C ASP A 19 6.44 12.70 3.73
N PHE A 20 5.80 11.77 4.45
CA PHE A 20 6.07 10.35 4.39
C PHE A 20 4.86 9.57 3.89
N LEU A 21 5.13 8.52 3.13
CA LEU A 21 4.16 7.56 2.64
C LEU A 21 4.25 6.28 3.45
N PHE A 22 3.11 5.73 3.82
CA PHE A 22 2.98 4.52 4.63
C PHE A 22 2.15 3.48 3.88
N CYS A 23 2.42 2.20 4.12
CA CYS A 23 1.73 1.08 3.47
C CYS A 23 2.04 0.96 1.98
N ASP A 24 1.12 0.47 1.16
CA ASP A 24 1.37 0.21 -0.25
C ASP A 24 0.93 1.38 -1.14
N HIS A 25 1.88 2.07 -1.70
CA HIS A 25 1.66 3.15 -2.67
C HIS A 25 2.06 2.77 -4.11
N ARG A 26 2.28 1.48 -4.41
CA ARG A 26 2.65 1.03 -5.77
C ARG A 26 1.54 1.23 -6.80
N THR A 27 0.30 1.14 -6.34
CA THR A 27 -0.89 1.31 -7.20
C THR A 27 -1.51 2.70 -7.07
N TYR A 28 -0.93 3.52 -6.23
CA TYR A 28 -1.42 4.83 -5.88
C TYR A 28 -0.39 5.88 -6.24
N ASP A 29 -0.24 6.13 -7.52
CA ASP A 29 0.19 7.44 -7.97
C ASP A 29 -1.05 8.22 -8.43
N PRO A 30 -1.77 8.91 -7.50
CA PRO A 30 -2.92 9.72 -7.85
C PRO A 30 -2.52 10.86 -8.78
N TYR A 31 -1.22 11.20 -8.85
CA TYR A 31 -0.69 12.26 -9.67
C TYR A 31 -0.61 11.87 -11.15
N TYR A 32 -0.29 10.62 -11.44
CA TYR A 32 -0.23 10.13 -12.82
C TYR A 32 -1.63 10.07 -13.44
N TRP A 33 -2.62 9.56 -12.68
CA TRP A 33 -4.00 9.41 -13.17
C TRP A 33 -4.81 10.70 -13.11
N SER A 34 -4.64 11.56 -12.08
CA SER A 34 -5.42 12.79 -11.95
C SER A 34 -4.98 13.87 -12.93
N HIS A 35 -3.70 13.93 -13.30
CA HIS A 35 -3.20 14.92 -14.27
C HIS A 35 -3.55 14.58 -15.73
N TYR A 36 -3.63 13.30 -16.07
CA TYR A 36 -3.91 12.86 -17.43
C TYR A 36 -5.40 12.58 -17.70
N PHE A 37 -6.17 12.18 -16.71
CA PHE A 37 -7.54 11.73 -16.92
C PHE A 37 -8.61 12.51 -16.15
N GLY A 38 -8.25 13.50 -15.35
CA GLY A 38 -9.21 14.38 -14.67
C GLY A 38 -10.12 13.69 -13.65
N TYR A 39 -9.78 12.49 -13.22
CA TYR A 39 -10.53 11.76 -12.21
C TYR A 39 -10.06 12.23 -10.84
N GLY A 40 -10.98 12.87 -10.10
CA GLY A 40 -10.77 13.22 -8.71
C GLY A 40 -10.37 12.00 -7.87
N GLU A 41 -9.86 12.25 -6.67
CA GLU A 41 -9.44 11.26 -5.66
C GLU A 41 -10.46 10.12 -5.46
N SER A 42 -10.61 9.25 -6.43
CA SER A 42 -11.30 7.99 -6.23
C SER A 42 -10.32 7.09 -5.50
N SER A 43 -10.44 7.10 -4.19
CA SER A 43 -9.75 6.20 -3.30
C SER A 43 -10.15 4.75 -3.63
N TYR A 44 -9.45 4.12 -4.56
CA TYR A 44 -9.52 2.67 -4.75
C TYR A 44 -8.90 2.00 -3.52
N ARG A 45 -9.62 2.08 -2.41
CA ARG A 45 -9.28 1.32 -1.21
C ARG A 45 -9.55 -0.14 -1.53
N ARG A 46 -8.52 -0.98 -1.42
CA ARG A 46 -8.66 -2.41 -1.64
C ARG A 46 -9.74 -2.97 -0.73
N SER A 47 -10.68 -3.72 -1.30
CA SER A 47 -11.65 -4.49 -0.53
C SER A 47 -10.98 -5.80 -0.12
N PHE A 48 -11.00 -6.13 1.16
CA PHE A 48 -10.46 -7.38 1.71
C PHE A 48 -11.54 -8.42 1.96
N GLY A 49 -12.72 -8.22 1.41
CA GLY A 49 -13.83 -9.17 1.49
C GLY A 49 -15.00 -8.66 2.30
N SER A 50 -16.08 -9.40 2.14
CA SER A 50 -17.33 -9.22 2.88
C SER A 50 -17.89 -10.60 3.22
N LYS A 51 -18.70 -10.68 4.27
CA LYS A 51 -19.42 -11.86 4.67
C LYS A 51 -20.74 -11.45 5.29
N ASP A 52 -21.75 -12.24 5.07
CA ASP A 52 -23.07 -12.07 5.68
C ASP A 52 -23.49 -13.33 6.40
N GLY A 53 -24.51 -13.24 7.21
CA GLY A 53 -25.06 -14.39 7.92
C GLY A 53 -26.21 -14.02 8.84
N LYS A 54 -26.66 -15.02 9.56
CA LYS A 54 -27.74 -14.90 10.55
C LYS A 54 -27.23 -15.36 11.89
N ALA A 55 -27.63 -14.65 12.94
CA ALA A 55 -27.36 -15.01 14.32
C ALA A 55 -28.66 -14.98 15.13
N ARG A 56 -28.72 -15.79 16.17
CA ARG A 56 -29.84 -15.80 17.12
C ARG A 56 -29.46 -14.94 18.31
N LEU A 57 -30.34 -14.04 18.71
CA LEU A 57 -30.16 -13.29 19.96
C LEU A 57 -30.36 -14.23 21.16
N SER A 58 -29.57 -13.99 22.20
CA SER A 58 -29.79 -14.58 23.53
C SER A 58 -31.07 -14.01 24.16
N GLU A 59 -31.48 -14.53 25.29
CA GLU A 59 -32.58 -13.98 26.11
C GLU A 59 -32.35 -12.52 26.54
N LYS A 60 -31.08 -12.09 26.57
CA LYS A 60 -30.69 -10.71 26.84
C LYS A 60 -30.67 -9.80 25.64
N GLY A 61 -31.01 -10.34 24.44
CA GLY A 61 -30.97 -9.58 23.20
C GLY A 61 -29.57 -9.41 22.59
N GLU A 62 -28.61 -10.26 22.97
CA GLU A 62 -27.20 -10.17 22.54
C GLU A 62 -26.84 -11.28 21.57
N ALA A 63 -25.97 -10.99 20.62
CA ALA A 63 -25.28 -11.98 19.78
C ALA A 63 -23.81 -11.61 19.65
N VAL A 64 -22.93 -12.61 19.72
CA VAL A 64 -21.49 -12.45 19.50
C VAL A 64 -21.18 -12.98 18.11
N LEU A 65 -20.53 -12.13 17.32
CA LEU A 65 -20.11 -12.47 15.95
C LEU A 65 -18.57 -12.49 15.93
N THR A 66 -18.02 -13.58 15.40
CA THR A 66 -16.57 -13.74 15.24
C THR A 66 -16.24 -13.83 13.77
N PHE A 67 -15.26 -13.05 13.32
CA PHE A 67 -14.81 -13.01 11.93
C PHE A 67 -13.30 -13.21 11.86
N ASP A 68 -12.87 -14.07 10.94
CA ASP A 68 -11.48 -14.15 10.54
C ASP A 68 -11.22 -13.13 9.44
N LEU A 69 -10.25 -12.26 9.67
CA LEU A 69 -9.83 -11.29 8.65
C LEU A 69 -8.85 -11.97 7.69
N ALA A 70 -9.14 -11.88 6.40
CA ALA A 70 -8.24 -12.41 5.37
C ALA A 70 -6.84 -11.82 5.50
N GLU A 71 -5.82 -12.66 5.37
CA GLU A 71 -4.43 -12.21 5.26
C GLU A 71 -4.23 -11.39 3.99
N THR A 72 -3.30 -10.45 4.05
CA THR A 72 -2.95 -9.60 2.91
C THR A 72 -1.45 -9.61 2.68
N GLU A 73 -1.05 -9.62 1.44
CA GLU A 73 0.36 -9.48 1.03
C GLU A 73 0.99 -8.19 1.58
N PHE A 74 0.20 -7.13 1.66
CA PHE A 74 0.63 -5.85 2.22
C PHE A 74 -0.13 -5.53 3.49
N PRO A 75 0.55 -5.56 4.65
CA PRO A 75 -0.06 -5.20 5.92
C PRO A 75 -0.41 -3.70 5.93
N ALA A 76 -1.69 -3.42 6.09
CA ALA A 76 -2.24 -2.07 6.16
C ALA A 76 -3.37 -2.02 7.20
N PRO A 77 -3.68 -0.86 7.76
CA PRO A 77 -4.88 -0.70 8.57
C PRO A 77 -6.12 -1.03 7.75
N ARG A 78 -7.15 -1.56 8.42
CA ARG A 78 -8.42 -1.91 7.79
C ARG A 78 -9.57 -1.25 8.51
N THR A 79 -10.48 -0.64 7.78
CA THR A 79 -11.78 -0.29 8.31
C THR A 79 -12.70 -1.50 8.16
N VAL A 80 -13.17 -2.01 9.27
CA VAL A 80 -14.20 -3.05 9.34
C VAL A 80 -15.51 -2.38 9.69
N THR A 81 -16.50 -2.58 8.84
CA THR A 81 -17.87 -2.09 9.04
C THR A 81 -18.79 -3.29 9.19
N VAL A 82 -19.58 -3.30 10.24
CA VAL A 82 -20.61 -4.31 10.52
C VAL A 82 -21.97 -3.65 10.48
N THR A 83 -22.85 -4.15 9.64
CA THR A 83 -24.25 -3.77 9.60
C THR A 83 -25.08 -4.91 10.17
N SER A 84 -25.97 -4.63 11.10
CA SER A 84 -26.87 -5.61 11.72
C SER A 84 -28.31 -5.17 11.56
N GLU A 85 -29.17 -6.12 11.14
CA GLU A 85 -30.59 -5.90 10.99
C GLU A 85 -31.38 -6.83 11.93
N VAL A 86 -32.23 -6.23 12.74
CA VAL A 86 -33.15 -6.94 13.62
C VAL A 86 -34.57 -6.74 13.13
N ARG A 87 -35.29 -7.82 12.92
CA ARG A 87 -36.71 -7.79 12.57
C ARG A 87 -37.56 -8.25 13.77
N ASP A 88 -38.52 -7.45 14.14
CA ASP A 88 -39.47 -7.80 15.19
C ASP A 88 -40.62 -8.68 14.69
N LEU A 89 -41.48 -9.11 15.63
CA LEU A 89 -42.67 -9.93 15.33
C LEU A 89 -43.72 -9.21 14.47
N ARG A 90 -43.64 -7.88 14.37
CA ARG A 90 -44.52 -7.05 13.53
C ARG A 90 -43.90 -6.74 12.16
N ASN A 91 -42.81 -7.42 11.79
CA ASN A 91 -42.07 -7.18 10.55
C ASN A 91 -41.41 -5.79 10.44
N GLN A 92 -41.23 -5.09 11.57
CA GLN A 92 -40.45 -3.86 11.57
C GLN A 92 -38.95 -4.20 11.63
N THR A 93 -38.19 -3.58 10.75
CA THR A 93 -36.73 -3.80 10.66
C THR A 93 -36.01 -2.58 11.23
N LEU A 94 -35.09 -2.82 12.14
CA LEU A 94 -34.13 -1.85 12.64
C LEU A 94 -32.74 -2.25 12.11
N SER A 95 -32.08 -1.34 11.43
CA SER A 95 -30.71 -1.51 10.93
C SER A 95 -29.76 -0.57 11.66
N VAL A 96 -28.61 -1.09 12.08
CA VAL A 96 -27.53 -0.34 12.75
C VAL A 96 -26.21 -0.69 12.09
N GLU A 97 -25.39 0.32 11.83
CA GLU A 97 -24.03 0.17 11.31
C GLU A 97 -23.01 0.65 12.34
N ALA A 98 -21.94 -0.11 12.52
CA ALA A 98 -20.78 0.26 13.32
C ALA A 98 -19.49 0.01 12.54
N SER A 99 -18.52 0.91 12.70
CA SER A 99 -17.22 0.78 12.04
C SER A 99 -16.08 0.94 13.04
N THR A 100 -15.01 0.20 12.82
CA THR A 100 -13.77 0.33 13.58
C THR A 100 -12.55 0.17 12.65
N THR A 101 -11.42 0.74 13.06
CA THR A 101 -10.14 0.52 12.38
C THR A 101 -9.34 -0.52 13.13
N ILE A 102 -8.89 -1.54 12.40
CA ILE A 102 -8.02 -2.60 12.91
C ILE A 102 -6.64 -2.40 12.31
N HIS A 103 -5.62 -2.30 13.15
CA HIS A 103 -4.24 -2.15 12.76
C HIS A 103 -3.58 -3.53 12.59
N SER A 104 -2.85 -3.74 11.49
CA SER A 104 -2.11 -4.99 11.21
C SER A 104 -0.86 -5.12 12.07
N SER A 105 -0.32 -4.01 12.57
CA SER A 105 0.88 -3.93 13.40
C SER A 105 0.76 -2.80 14.41
N ASP A 106 1.56 -2.83 15.48
CA ASP A 106 1.68 -1.71 16.43
C ASP A 106 2.48 -0.55 15.82
N TYR A 107 3.34 -0.85 14.82
CA TYR A 107 4.21 0.10 14.16
C TYR A 107 3.98 0.15 12.65
N TYR A 108 4.29 1.28 12.07
CA TYR A 108 4.30 1.53 10.62
C TYR A 108 5.61 2.20 10.23
N VAL A 109 6.22 1.74 9.17
CA VAL A 109 7.39 2.39 8.57
C VAL A 109 6.92 3.32 7.46
N GLY A 110 7.39 4.56 7.46
CA GLY A 110 7.13 5.55 6.41
C GLY A 110 8.38 5.78 5.57
N ILE A 111 8.21 5.93 4.27
CA ILE A 111 9.26 6.35 3.33
C ILE A 111 8.94 7.78 2.91
N SER A 112 9.95 8.68 2.91
CA SER A 112 9.76 10.07 2.51
C SER A 112 9.26 10.16 1.06
N ARG A 113 8.38 11.14 0.81
CA ARG A 113 8.02 11.49 -0.57
C ARG A 113 9.25 11.98 -1.28
N LEU A 114 9.49 11.45 -2.47
CA LEU A 114 10.57 11.90 -3.32
C LEU A 114 10.11 13.07 -4.20
N ASP A 115 11.07 13.88 -4.62
CA ASP A 115 10.81 14.92 -5.60
C ASP A 115 10.26 14.30 -6.90
N LYS A 116 9.37 15.03 -7.57
CA LYS A 116 8.74 14.57 -8.81
C LYS A 116 9.73 14.31 -9.94
N LEU A 117 10.87 14.99 -9.92
CA LEU A 117 11.88 14.96 -10.96
C LEU A 117 13.21 14.45 -10.39
N VAL A 118 13.38 13.14 -10.36
CA VAL A 118 14.66 12.49 -10.08
C VAL A 118 15.32 12.13 -11.40
N ARG A 119 16.59 12.49 -11.58
CA ARG A 119 17.39 12.16 -12.76
C ARG A 119 18.33 11.00 -12.47
N VAL A 120 18.73 10.32 -13.54
CA VAL A 120 19.79 9.32 -13.47
C VAL A 120 21.05 9.94 -12.89
N GLY A 121 21.60 9.32 -11.85
CA GLY A 121 22.82 9.75 -11.17
C GLY A 121 22.63 10.74 -10.03
N ASP A 122 21.41 11.29 -9.85
CA ASP A 122 21.12 12.15 -8.71
C ASP A 122 21.31 11.39 -7.39
N GLU A 123 21.80 12.11 -6.38
CA GLU A 123 21.75 11.65 -4.98
C GLU A 123 20.36 11.96 -4.42
N VAL A 124 19.61 10.92 -4.15
CA VAL A 124 18.23 11.05 -3.68
C VAL A 124 18.20 11.01 -2.17
N ASP A 125 17.67 12.07 -1.53
CA ASP A 125 17.48 12.12 -0.07
C ASP A 125 16.24 11.30 0.32
N LEU A 126 16.38 9.98 0.23
CA LEU A 126 15.35 9.04 0.64
C LEU A 126 15.48 8.75 2.12
N ARG A 127 14.41 8.89 2.88
CA ARG A 127 14.41 8.73 4.34
C ARG A 127 13.31 7.81 4.81
N ALA A 128 13.53 7.16 5.95
CA ALA A 128 12.53 6.34 6.61
C ALA A 128 12.32 6.74 8.07
N ILE A 129 11.08 6.65 8.52
CA ILE A 129 10.69 6.85 9.92
C ILE A 129 9.81 5.69 10.40
N ILE A 130 9.71 5.52 11.72
CA ILE A 130 8.79 4.56 12.33
C ILE A 130 7.83 5.30 13.25
N VAL A 131 6.55 5.04 13.05
CA VAL A 131 5.47 5.60 13.87
C VAL A 131 4.59 4.49 14.45
N ASP A 132 3.92 4.77 15.56
CA ASP A 132 2.92 3.88 16.14
C ASP A 132 1.58 3.96 15.37
N SER A 133 0.62 3.15 15.77
CA SER A 133 -0.73 3.15 15.19
C SER A 133 -1.50 4.46 15.38
N LYS A 134 -1.04 5.35 16.26
CA LYS A 134 -1.62 6.70 16.47
C LYS A 134 -0.90 7.77 15.64
N GLY A 135 0.18 7.40 14.92
CA GLY A 135 0.98 8.32 14.12
C GLY A 135 2.02 9.11 14.92
N SER A 136 2.38 8.69 16.13
CA SER A 136 3.47 9.26 16.92
C SER A 136 4.77 8.52 16.63
N LEU A 137 5.92 9.20 16.71
CA LEU A 137 7.23 8.55 16.59
C LEU A 137 7.39 7.48 17.64
N VAL A 138 7.79 6.30 17.20
CA VAL A 138 8.25 5.23 18.10
C VAL A 138 9.61 5.62 18.67
N THR A 139 9.86 5.32 19.93
CA THR A 139 11.15 5.48 20.59
C THR A 139 11.71 4.11 20.98
N GLY A 140 13.02 3.98 21.07
CA GLY A 140 13.68 2.73 21.46
C GLY A 140 14.92 2.43 20.65
N GLU A 141 15.30 1.14 20.65
CA GLU A 141 16.44 0.64 19.91
C GLU A 141 16.20 0.61 18.41
N PRO A 142 17.28 0.64 17.60
CA PRO A 142 17.19 0.50 16.15
C PRO A 142 16.42 -0.76 15.75
N ILE A 143 15.58 -0.64 14.72
CA ILE A 143 14.80 -1.74 14.17
C ILE A 143 15.33 -2.09 12.78
N ASP A 144 15.55 -3.39 12.57
CA ASP A 144 16.07 -3.89 11.29
C ASP A 144 14.96 -3.99 10.25
N PHE A 145 15.24 -3.46 9.07
CA PHE A 145 14.41 -3.55 7.88
C PHE A 145 15.22 -4.05 6.69
N THR A 146 14.54 -4.63 5.74
CA THR A 146 15.09 -4.99 4.44
C THR A 146 14.60 -4.00 3.40
N LEU A 147 15.53 -3.31 2.74
CA LEU A 147 15.26 -2.48 1.58
C LEU A 147 15.42 -3.29 0.31
N GLN A 148 14.37 -3.34 -0.49
CA GLN A 148 14.38 -3.86 -1.86
C GLN A 148 14.08 -2.71 -2.82
N VAL A 149 14.84 -2.63 -3.91
CA VAL A 149 14.60 -1.66 -4.98
C VAL A 149 14.49 -2.41 -6.30
N ASP A 150 13.34 -2.36 -6.89
CA ASP A 150 13.06 -2.96 -8.19
C ASP A 150 12.87 -1.85 -9.24
N ARG A 151 13.25 -2.14 -10.49
CA ARG A 151 13.00 -1.29 -11.63
C ARG A 151 12.06 -1.97 -12.60
N GLU A 152 11.00 -1.30 -12.95
CA GLU A 152 10.08 -1.72 -13.97
C GLU A 152 10.58 -1.28 -15.35
N VAL A 153 10.72 -2.24 -16.24
CA VAL A 153 11.19 -2.03 -17.62
C VAL A 153 10.10 -2.46 -18.59
N HIS A 154 9.80 -1.59 -19.53
CA HIS A 154 8.87 -1.89 -20.62
C HIS A 154 9.66 -2.11 -21.91
N GLU A 155 9.51 -3.29 -22.51
CA GLU A 155 10.18 -3.69 -23.74
C GLU A 155 9.16 -3.97 -24.83
N GLN A 156 9.45 -3.48 -26.05
CA GLN A 156 8.66 -3.84 -27.23
C GLN A 156 9.22 -5.12 -27.84
N VAL A 157 8.49 -6.20 -27.70
CA VAL A 157 8.82 -7.48 -28.32
C VAL A 157 8.11 -7.60 -29.67
N LYS A 158 8.90 -7.76 -30.74
CA LYS A 158 8.37 -7.99 -32.09
C LYS A 158 8.29 -9.49 -32.37
N THR A 159 7.08 -9.99 -32.52
CA THR A 159 6.83 -11.42 -32.81
C THR A 159 6.28 -11.57 -34.22
N ARG A 160 6.82 -12.52 -35.01
CA ARG A 160 6.28 -12.86 -36.30
C ARG A 160 5.14 -13.88 -36.13
N THR A 161 3.96 -13.50 -36.54
CA THR A 161 2.78 -14.38 -36.50
C THR A 161 2.85 -15.44 -37.59
N ALA A 162 2.05 -16.50 -37.49
CA ALA A 162 2.02 -17.62 -38.44
C ALA A 162 1.70 -17.21 -39.91
N ASN A 163 0.99 -16.09 -40.09
CA ASN A 163 0.68 -15.50 -41.39
C ASN A 163 1.77 -14.52 -41.92
N GLY A 164 2.91 -14.43 -41.20
CA GLY A 164 4.05 -13.60 -41.58
C GLY A 164 3.98 -12.12 -41.16
N THR A 165 2.89 -11.69 -40.56
CA THR A 165 2.73 -10.32 -40.03
C THR A 165 3.59 -10.11 -38.78
N ILE A 166 4.15 -8.91 -38.61
CA ILE A 166 4.87 -8.55 -37.39
C ILE A 166 3.85 -7.98 -36.38
N ALA A 167 3.65 -8.69 -35.28
CA ALA A 167 2.93 -8.17 -34.11
C ALA A 167 3.94 -7.55 -33.17
N VAL A 168 3.63 -6.36 -32.63
CA VAL A 168 4.39 -5.69 -31.57
C VAL A 168 3.63 -5.87 -30.27
N ARG A 169 4.29 -6.43 -29.27
CA ARG A 169 3.73 -6.59 -27.93
C ARG A 169 4.60 -5.84 -26.93
N ASN A 170 3.99 -5.06 -26.06
CA ASN A 170 4.68 -4.45 -24.93
C ASN A 170 4.74 -5.47 -23.79
N GLU A 171 5.94 -5.79 -23.35
CA GLU A 171 6.18 -6.68 -22.22
C GLU A 171 6.73 -5.89 -21.05
N ARG A 172 6.16 -6.10 -19.86
CA ARG A 172 6.62 -5.53 -18.62
C ARG A 172 7.53 -6.53 -17.92
N ARG A 173 8.74 -6.10 -17.56
CA ARG A 173 9.70 -6.89 -16.78
C ARG A 173 10.11 -6.11 -15.54
N ILE A 174 10.27 -6.81 -14.44
CA ILE A 174 10.79 -6.27 -13.18
C ILE A 174 12.23 -6.74 -13.03
N GLU A 175 13.15 -5.78 -12.83
CA GLU A 175 14.56 -6.03 -12.56
C GLU A 175 14.86 -5.63 -11.13
N SER A 176 15.42 -6.53 -10.32
CA SER A 176 15.90 -6.19 -8.99
C SER A 176 17.20 -5.40 -9.10
N VAL A 177 17.21 -4.19 -8.56
CA VAL A 177 18.37 -3.28 -8.56
C VAL A 177 19.12 -3.35 -7.24
N VAL A 178 18.39 -3.48 -6.13
CA VAL A 178 18.92 -3.70 -4.78
C VAL A 178 18.14 -4.84 -4.17
N GLU A 179 18.81 -5.96 -3.93
CA GLU A 179 18.21 -7.17 -3.43
C GLU A 179 18.55 -7.35 -1.94
N GLY A 180 17.51 -7.19 -1.09
CA GLY A 180 17.60 -7.53 0.32
C GLY A 180 18.64 -6.76 1.15
N HIS A 181 18.84 -5.46 0.90
CA HIS A 181 19.78 -4.66 1.69
C HIS A 181 19.26 -4.41 3.11
N SER A 182 20.00 -4.85 4.13
CA SER A 182 19.65 -4.61 5.53
C SER A 182 19.87 -3.14 5.90
N VAL A 183 18.85 -2.52 6.50
CA VAL A 183 18.87 -1.12 6.95
C VAL A 183 18.36 -1.06 8.38
N GLN A 184 19.13 -0.42 9.26
CA GLN A 184 18.66 -0.11 10.62
C GLN A 184 18.00 1.27 10.64
N ILE A 185 16.74 1.31 11.04
CA ILE A 185 16.02 2.56 11.21
C ILE A 185 16.00 2.93 12.68
N LEU A 186 16.51 4.13 12.98
CA LEU A 186 16.57 4.66 14.33
C LEU A 186 15.22 5.27 14.72
N PRO A 187 14.49 4.69 15.71
CA PRO A 187 13.28 5.26 16.25
C PRO A 187 13.54 6.62 16.91
N GLY A 188 12.51 7.49 16.97
CA GLY A 188 12.60 8.81 17.57
C GLY A 188 13.28 9.87 16.70
N ASN A 189 13.94 9.50 15.61
CA ASN A 189 14.54 10.43 14.68
C ASN A 189 13.49 11.06 13.76
N LYS A 190 13.05 12.28 14.09
CA LYS A 190 12.06 13.01 13.29
C LYS A 190 12.56 13.35 11.88
N ALA A 191 13.86 13.51 11.68
CA ALA A 191 14.45 13.75 10.36
C ALA A 191 14.47 12.50 9.49
N GLY A 192 14.26 11.33 10.07
CA GLY A 192 14.30 10.03 9.40
C GLY A 192 15.74 9.49 9.26
N THR A 193 15.82 8.19 9.04
CA THR A 193 17.06 7.50 8.69
C THR A 193 17.24 7.52 7.19
N ILE A 194 18.43 7.89 6.70
CA ILE A 194 18.75 7.95 5.27
C ILE A 194 18.81 6.52 4.72
N LEU A 195 18.11 6.29 3.60
CA LEU A 195 18.13 5.04 2.85
C LEU A 195 19.03 5.17 1.62
N PRO A 196 19.84 4.16 1.29
CA PRO A 196 20.71 4.20 0.11
C PRO A 196 19.87 4.05 -1.16
N PHE A 197 19.73 5.12 -1.93
CA PHE A 197 19.10 5.09 -3.25
C PHE A 197 19.78 6.04 -4.21
N LYS A 198 20.46 5.48 -5.23
CA LYS A 198 21.10 6.24 -6.32
C LYS A 198 20.74 5.57 -7.65
N PRO A 199 19.75 6.06 -8.37
CA PRO A 199 19.33 5.46 -9.63
C PRO A 199 20.40 5.64 -10.71
N ARG A 200 20.77 4.53 -11.37
CA ARG A 200 21.79 4.52 -12.45
C ARG A 200 21.16 4.48 -13.84
N LEU A 201 19.90 4.14 -13.94
CA LEU A 201 19.15 4.00 -15.19
C LEU A 201 17.82 4.73 -15.08
N ALA A 202 17.29 5.19 -16.20
CA ALA A 202 15.95 5.74 -16.25
C ALA A 202 14.90 4.62 -16.10
N GLY A 203 13.75 4.95 -15.56
CA GLY A 203 12.63 4.01 -15.43
C GLY A 203 11.75 4.27 -14.24
N HIS A 204 10.82 3.37 -14.03
CA HIS A 204 9.91 3.37 -12.90
C HIS A 204 10.47 2.45 -11.81
N TYR A 205 10.80 3.01 -10.66
CA TYR A 205 11.36 2.29 -9.53
C TYR A 205 10.30 2.01 -8.48
N ILE A 206 10.38 0.84 -7.88
CA ILE A 206 9.57 0.41 -6.74
C ILE A 206 10.53 0.21 -5.57
N LEU A 207 10.36 0.99 -4.51
CA LEU A 207 11.16 0.90 -3.30
C LEU A 207 10.30 0.29 -2.20
N THR A 208 10.75 -0.82 -1.65
CA THR A 208 10.02 -1.57 -0.62
C THR A 208 10.86 -1.70 0.64
N LEU A 209 10.33 -1.27 1.78
CA LEU A 209 10.85 -1.56 3.11
C LEU A 209 9.99 -2.62 3.77
N SER A 210 10.63 -3.68 4.25
CA SER A 210 9.97 -4.78 4.96
C SER A 210 10.66 -5.08 6.28
N GLY A 211 9.90 -5.31 7.33
CA GLY A 211 10.39 -5.65 8.67
C GLY A 211 9.28 -6.25 9.53
N THR A 212 9.52 -6.33 10.83
CA THR A 212 8.53 -6.80 11.80
C THR A 212 8.47 -5.86 13.00
N ASP A 213 7.32 -5.80 13.64
CA ASP A 213 7.19 -5.14 14.93
C ASP A 213 7.72 -6.03 16.08
N PRO A 214 7.82 -5.53 17.32
CA PRO A 214 8.31 -6.32 18.46
C PRO A 214 7.50 -7.58 18.76
N LYS A 215 6.28 -7.69 18.24
CA LYS A 215 5.43 -8.88 18.35
C LYS A 215 5.56 -9.85 17.18
N GLY A 216 6.52 -9.59 16.27
CA GLY A 216 6.75 -10.40 15.07
C GLY A 216 5.73 -10.18 13.94
N ARG A 217 4.87 -9.16 14.03
CA ARG A 217 3.89 -8.88 12.98
C ARG A 217 4.55 -8.11 11.84
N PRO A 218 4.21 -8.43 10.58
CA PRO A 218 4.86 -7.81 9.43
C PRO A 218 4.55 -6.31 9.33
N ILE A 219 5.57 -5.55 8.99
CA ILE A 219 5.50 -4.13 8.62
C ILE A 219 6.07 -4.02 7.20
N ARG A 220 5.35 -3.36 6.32
CA ARG A 220 5.81 -3.19 4.94
C ARG A 220 5.29 -1.89 4.35
N THR A 221 6.18 -1.17 3.66
CA THR A 221 5.82 0.02 2.89
C THR A 221 6.49 -0.05 1.53
N ALA A 222 5.74 0.26 0.48
CA ALA A 222 6.26 0.35 -0.87
C ALA A 222 5.83 1.67 -1.51
N VAL A 223 6.78 2.33 -2.16
CA VAL A 223 6.57 3.57 -2.91
C VAL A 223 7.13 3.44 -4.31
N THR A 224 6.65 4.27 -5.22
CA THR A 224 7.14 4.31 -6.59
C THR A 224 7.81 5.64 -6.88
N GLN A 225 8.82 5.61 -7.76
CA GLN A 225 9.55 6.79 -8.21
C GLN A 225 9.89 6.71 -9.69
N HIS A 226 9.52 7.75 -10.43
CA HIS A 226 9.98 7.91 -11.80
C HIS A 226 11.36 8.55 -11.85
N VAL A 227 12.28 7.95 -12.62
CA VAL A 227 13.63 8.44 -12.82
C VAL A 227 13.81 8.73 -14.31
N TYR A 228 14.18 9.96 -14.61
CA TYR A 228 14.37 10.44 -15.98
C TYR A 228 15.83 10.30 -16.40
N GLY A 229 16.05 9.95 -17.67
CA GLY A 229 17.37 9.86 -18.29
C GLY A 229 17.46 10.66 -19.57
N SER A 230 18.67 10.75 -20.16
CA SER A 230 18.90 11.41 -21.44
C SER A 230 18.39 10.64 -22.66
N LYS A 231 18.06 9.35 -22.49
CA LYS A 231 17.46 8.50 -23.54
C LYS A 231 15.97 8.40 -23.28
N GLU A 232 15.18 8.51 -24.35
CA GLU A 232 13.75 8.26 -24.28
C GLU A 232 13.49 6.88 -23.65
N TYR A 233 12.77 6.88 -22.54
CA TYR A 233 12.27 5.67 -21.94
C TYR A 233 10.99 5.32 -22.68
N PRO A 234 10.86 4.11 -23.26
CA PRO A 234 9.62 3.71 -23.90
C PRO A 234 8.51 3.62 -22.86
N TRP A 235 7.65 4.63 -22.84
CA TRP A 235 6.45 4.60 -22.03
C TRP A 235 5.55 3.50 -22.61
N ALA A 236 5.07 2.62 -21.75
CA ALA A 236 4.01 1.71 -22.16
C ALA A 236 2.75 2.53 -22.40
N TYR A 237 2.48 2.86 -23.65
CA TYR A 237 1.12 3.15 -24.04
C TYR A 237 0.37 1.81 -23.96
N GLU A 238 -0.48 1.65 -22.94
CA GLU A 238 -1.53 0.66 -23.02
C GLU A 238 -2.42 1.06 -24.20
N ASN A 239 -2.21 0.40 -25.32
CA ASN A 239 -3.17 0.41 -26.39
C ASN A 239 -4.38 -0.37 -25.87
N GLY A 240 -5.46 0.36 -25.52
CA GLY A 240 -6.75 -0.20 -25.18
C GLY A 240 -7.35 -1.04 -26.29
#